data_b8fc8cd1b0d5caee851be9e58e218323
#
_entry.id   b8fc8cd1b0d5caee851be9e58e218323
#
_cell.length_a   1.000
_cell.length_b   1.000
_cell.length_c   1.000
_cell.angle_alpha   90.00
_cell.angle_beta   90.00
_cell.angle_gamma   90.00
#
_symmetry.space_group_name_H-M   'P 1'
#
loop_
_entity.id
_entity.type
_entity.pdbx_description
1 polymer ?
#
loop_
_entity_poly.entity_id
_entity_poly.type
_entity_poly.pdbx_seq_one_letter_code
_entity_poly.pdbx_strand_id
1 'polypeptide(L)'
;MAKRYARVLKFFGEHPWALLPARLETMIEILELRADGQMFTDEEIQARIGAGPRAVPAPGGPVAVLPLYGVISPRMNMMTQVSGGTSADAFGKVFRAAMADPEIAAIAIDVDSPGGSVFGMEELASIIRSGRGRKPIAAVANTMMASAAYWLASQADQIIASPSSQVGSIGVIGVHQDISQAEAKEGITTTLVTAGKFKGDGNEHQPLSDTARATMQQMVDSYYAAFTRDVSRGRAVSQQQVRDGMGEGRILNAQEALRAGLVDGIGTLEQTLGRLAAGKPAALKAEAEAPTFEAPMPMPHKNEQKPDFVDRCMGDDVMNKDYPDVSQRRAVCESQWERSEAGQAGAQAEVEEFRRRLAAHGKA
;
A
#
# COMPACT_ATOMS: atom_id res chain seq x y z
N MET A 1 -11.72 -3.55 -31.52
CA MET A 1 -11.00 -3.95 -30.28
C MET A 1 -10.71 -2.75 -29.38
N ALA A 2 -10.28 -1.60 -29.90
CA ALA A 2 -10.01 -0.37 -29.11
C ALA A 2 -11.15 0.03 -28.16
N LYS A 3 -12.42 -0.01 -28.58
CA LYS A 3 -13.59 0.31 -27.73
C LYS A 3 -13.74 -0.58 -26.47
N ARG A 4 -13.13 -1.77 -26.43
CA ARG A 4 -13.23 -2.70 -25.30
C ARG A 4 -12.28 -2.30 -24.18
N TYR A 5 -11.11 -1.81 -24.51
CA TYR A 5 -10.08 -1.38 -23.54
C TYR A 5 -10.38 0.01 -22.98
N ALA A 6 -10.96 0.92 -23.76
CA ALA A 6 -11.47 2.20 -23.25
C ALA A 6 -12.45 2.03 -22.09
N ARG A 7 -13.29 0.98 -22.10
CA ARG A 7 -14.20 0.66 -20.97
C ARG A 7 -13.46 0.17 -19.72
N VAL A 8 -12.31 -0.48 -19.88
CA VAL A 8 -11.51 -0.96 -18.75
C VAL A 8 -10.72 0.19 -18.14
N LEU A 9 -10.16 1.09 -18.96
CA LEU A 9 -9.55 2.35 -18.49
C LEU A 9 -10.56 3.18 -17.69
N LYS A 10 -11.78 3.30 -18.20
CA LYS A 10 -12.87 3.97 -17.50
C LYS A 10 -13.18 3.34 -16.14
N PHE A 11 -13.16 2.01 -16.03
CA PHE A 11 -13.35 1.31 -14.76
C PHE A 11 -12.29 1.70 -13.73
N PHE A 12 -11.03 1.92 -14.13
CA PHE A 12 -9.97 2.37 -13.24
C PHE A 12 -10.20 3.78 -12.69
N GLY A 13 -10.71 4.69 -13.51
CA GLY A 13 -11.02 6.06 -13.09
C GLY A 13 -12.29 6.19 -12.25
N GLU A 14 -13.22 5.25 -12.36
CA GLU A 14 -14.52 5.34 -11.68
C GLU A 14 -14.53 4.76 -10.25
N HIS A 15 -13.43 4.09 -9.82
CA HIS A 15 -13.42 3.35 -8.56
C HIS A 15 -12.20 3.69 -7.70
N PRO A 16 -12.36 3.81 -6.37
CA PRO A 16 -11.23 3.93 -5.46
C PRO A 16 -10.45 2.63 -5.34
N TRP A 17 -9.15 2.76 -5.13
CA TRP A 17 -8.20 1.66 -5.07
C TRP A 17 -7.42 1.67 -3.75
N ALA A 18 -7.36 0.54 -3.10
CA ALA A 18 -6.39 0.22 -2.07
C ALA A 18 -5.28 -0.62 -2.72
N LEU A 19 -4.47 0.01 -3.59
CA LEU A 19 -3.45 -0.59 -4.44
C LEU A 19 -2.19 0.27 -4.42
N LEU A 20 -1.01 -0.32 -4.55
CA LEU A 20 0.24 0.43 -4.69
C LEU A 20 0.18 1.36 -5.93
N PRO A 21 0.54 2.65 -5.79
CA PRO A 21 0.49 3.63 -6.89
C PRO A 21 1.21 3.15 -8.15
N ALA A 22 2.45 2.69 -8.04
CA ALA A 22 3.23 2.19 -9.16
C ALA A 22 2.58 1.01 -9.91
N ARG A 23 1.81 0.18 -9.21
CA ARG A 23 1.07 -0.93 -9.84
C ARG A 23 -0.18 -0.43 -10.56
N LEU A 24 -0.86 0.55 -9.99
CA LEU A 24 -1.99 1.21 -10.65
C LEU A 24 -1.54 1.88 -11.95
N GLU A 25 -0.43 2.62 -11.93
CA GLU A 25 0.18 3.25 -13.11
C GLU A 25 0.54 2.22 -14.19
N THR A 26 1.24 1.13 -13.83
CA THR A 26 1.57 0.04 -14.77
C THR A 26 0.31 -0.59 -15.39
N MET A 27 -0.76 -0.75 -14.63
CA MET A 27 -2.00 -1.31 -15.15
C MET A 27 -2.69 -0.36 -16.13
N ILE A 28 -2.71 0.93 -15.83
CA ILE A 28 -3.24 1.97 -16.72
C ILE A 28 -2.43 1.98 -18.03
N GLU A 29 -1.09 2.03 -17.94
CA GLU A 29 -0.20 2.01 -19.11
C GLU A 29 -0.44 0.80 -20.04
N ILE A 30 -0.56 -0.41 -19.49
CA ILE A 30 -0.85 -1.61 -20.28
C ILE A 30 -2.20 -1.49 -21.00
N LEU A 31 -3.19 -0.92 -20.34
CA LEU A 31 -4.53 -0.74 -20.92
C LEU A 31 -4.54 0.34 -21.99
N GLU A 32 -3.77 1.41 -21.83
CA GLU A 32 -3.56 2.45 -22.84
C GLU A 32 -2.90 1.86 -24.10
N LEU A 33 -1.78 1.15 -23.95
CA LEU A 33 -1.10 0.47 -25.06
C LEU A 33 -2.03 -0.53 -25.77
N ARG A 34 -2.91 -1.23 -25.06
CA ARG A 34 -3.90 -2.11 -25.67
C ARG A 34 -5.04 -1.35 -26.36
N ALA A 35 -5.42 -0.18 -25.84
CA ALA A 35 -6.39 0.70 -26.50
C ALA A 35 -5.86 1.20 -27.83
N ASP A 36 -4.55 1.48 -27.90
CA ASP A 36 -3.83 1.87 -29.12
C ASP A 36 -3.58 0.71 -30.10
N GLY A 37 -4.11 -0.48 -29.80
CA GLY A 37 -4.07 -1.64 -30.68
C GLY A 37 -2.84 -2.54 -30.53
N GLN A 38 -1.99 -2.31 -29.54
CA GLN A 38 -0.89 -3.22 -29.21
C GLN A 38 -1.43 -4.51 -28.58
N MET A 39 -1.00 -5.64 -29.13
CA MET A 39 -1.37 -6.96 -28.62
C MET A 39 -0.21 -7.49 -27.78
N PHE A 40 -0.48 -7.73 -26.49
CA PHE A 40 0.47 -8.40 -25.59
C PHE A 40 0.01 -9.84 -25.37
N THR A 41 0.97 -10.75 -25.32
CA THR A 41 0.71 -12.12 -24.86
C THR A 41 0.47 -12.13 -23.35
N ASP A 42 -0.13 -13.21 -22.84
CA ASP A 42 -0.35 -13.35 -21.40
C ASP A 42 0.99 -13.37 -20.64
N GLU A 43 2.05 -13.93 -21.23
CA GLU A 43 3.41 -13.94 -20.69
C GLU A 43 4.01 -12.52 -20.60
N GLU A 44 3.83 -11.69 -21.62
CA GLU A 44 4.31 -10.29 -21.63
C GLU A 44 3.57 -9.44 -20.58
N ILE A 45 2.28 -9.69 -20.38
CA ILE A 45 1.50 -9.02 -19.34
C ILE A 45 1.97 -9.46 -17.96
N GLN A 46 2.13 -10.78 -17.73
CA GLN A 46 2.64 -11.30 -16.48
C GLN A 46 4.06 -10.79 -16.17
N ALA A 47 4.92 -10.63 -17.18
CA ALA A 47 6.25 -10.06 -17.01
C ALA A 47 6.22 -8.60 -16.55
N ARG A 48 5.21 -7.81 -16.96
CA ARG A 48 5.07 -6.38 -16.60
C ARG A 48 4.33 -6.17 -15.27
N ILE A 49 3.29 -6.96 -14.99
CA ILE A 49 2.48 -6.87 -13.77
C ILE A 49 3.08 -7.69 -12.63
N GLY A 50 3.94 -8.66 -12.95
CA GLY A 50 4.43 -9.72 -12.09
C GLY A 50 3.53 -10.93 -12.19
N ALA A 51 4.11 -12.10 -12.45
CA ALA A 51 3.40 -13.37 -12.37
C ALA A 51 3.01 -13.61 -10.90
N GLY A 52 1.71 -13.66 -10.62
CA GLY A 52 1.26 -14.16 -9.34
C GLY A 52 1.68 -15.63 -9.21
N PRO A 53 2.29 -16.07 -8.08
CA PRO A 53 2.65 -17.45 -7.89
C PRO A 53 1.39 -18.33 -8.02
N ARG A 54 1.50 -19.43 -8.73
CA ARG A 54 0.43 -20.42 -8.80
C ARG A 54 0.25 -21.03 -7.41
N ALA A 55 -1.00 -21.13 -6.96
CA ALA A 55 -1.34 -21.82 -5.74
C ALA A 55 -0.70 -23.23 -5.77
N VAL A 56 0.23 -23.47 -4.87
CA VAL A 56 0.77 -24.82 -4.63
C VAL A 56 -0.04 -25.39 -3.47
N PRO A 57 -0.71 -26.54 -3.63
CA PRO A 57 -1.34 -27.21 -2.50
C PRO A 57 -0.26 -27.47 -1.43
N ALA A 58 -0.52 -27.09 -0.18
CA ALA A 58 0.37 -27.45 0.90
C ALA A 58 0.51 -28.97 0.98
N PRO A 59 1.72 -29.50 1.23
CA PRO A 59 1.88 -30.91 1.53
C PRO A 59 0.98 -31.24 2.73
N GLY A 60 0.19 -32.33 2.66
CA GLY A 60 -0.85 -32.69 3.62
C GLY A 60 -0.39 -32.63 5.07
N GLY A 61 -0.77 -31.60 5.77
CA GLY A 61 -0.56 -31.34 7.20
C GLY A 61 -1.80 -30.64 7.78
N PRO A 62 -1.91 -30.48 9.11
CA PRO A 62 -3.09 -29.91 9.76
C PRO A 62 -3.20 -28.37 9.54
N VAL A 63 -2.39 -27.77 8.67
CA VAL A 63 -2.39 -26.33 8.37
C VAL A 63 -2.84 -26.11 6.93
N ALA A 64 -3.94 -25.37 6.76
CA ALA A 64 -4.36 -24.93 5.43
C ALA A 64 -3.57 -23.69 5.02
N VAL A 65 -2.95 -23.71 3.83
CA VAL A 65 -2.30 -22.55 3.23
C VAL A 65 -3.24 -21.93 2.20
N LEU A 66 -3.63 -20.70 2.43
CA LEU A 66 -4.54 -19.95 1.56
C LEU A 66 -3.75 -18.85 0.84
N PRO A 67 -3.52 -18.95 -0.47
CA PRO A 67 -2.79 -17.94 -1.23
C PRO A 67 -3.64 -16.68 -1.43
N LEU A 68 -3.04 -15.53 -1.10
CA LEU A 68 -3.59 -14.21 -1.36
C LEU A 68 -2.59 -13.45 -2.26
N TYR A 69 -2.68 -13.70 -3.57
CA TYR A 69 -1.67 -13.28 -4.53
C TYR A 69 -2.20 -12.28 -5.55
N GLY A 70 -1.29 -11.43 -6.04
CA GLY A 70 -1.56 -10.47 -7.09
C GLY A 70 -2.63 -9.44 -6.72
N VAL A 71 -3.26 -8.83 -7.73
CA VAL A 71 -4.28 -7.78 -7.51
C VAL A 71 -5.58 -8.39 -6.99
N ILE A 72 -6.09 -7.84 -5.90
CA ILE A 72 -7.34 -8.30 -5.27
C ILE A 72 -8.52 -7.58 -5.90
N SER A 73 -9.52 -8.34 -6.36
CA SER A 73 -10.76 -7.82 -6.92
C SER A 73 -11.98 -8.48 -6.26
N PRO A 74 -13.16 -7.83 -6.25
CA PRO A 74 -14.35 -8.40 -5.60
C PRO A 74 -14.75 -9.78 -6.15
N ARG A 75 -14.68 -9.92 -7.47
CA ARG A 75 -15.01 -11.17 -8.19
C ARG A 75 -13.98 -11.44 -9.26
N MET A 76 -13.84 -12.72 -9.63
CA MET A 76 -12.98 -13.11 -10.74
C MET A 76 -13.46 -12.44 -12.03
N ASN A 77 -12.58 -11.67 -12.65
CA ASN A 77 -12.77 -11.04 -13.94
C ASN A 77 -11.61 -11.38 -14.87
N MET A 78 -11.68 -10.92 -16.11
CA MET A 78 -10.63 -11.17 -17.11
C MET A 78 -9.25 -10.68 -16.63
N MET A 79 -9.21 -9.64 -15.78
CA MET A 79 -7.98 -9.10 -15.23
C MET A 79 -7.35 -10.02 -14.17
N THR A 80 -8.15 -10.61 -13.27
CA THR A 80 -7.64 -11.59 -12.30
C THR A 80 -7.18 -12.89 -12.96
N GLN A 81 -7.81 -13.28 -14.07
CA GLN A 81 -7.39 -14.46 -14.84
C GLN A 81 -6.04 -14.25 -15.53
N VAL A 82 -5.80 -13.05 -16.08
CA VAL A 82 -4.57 -12.72 -16.81
C VAL A 82 -3.44 -12.31 -15.86
N SER A 83 -3.73 -11.56 -14.79
CA SER A 83 -2.73 -11.08 -13.83
C SER A 83 -2.42 -12.03 -12.69
N GLY A 84 -3.06 -13.21 -12.61
CA GLY A 84 -2.89 -14.13 -11.49
C GLY A 84 -3.44 -13.59 -10.17
N GLY A 85 -4.39 -12.66 -10.21
CA GLY A 85 -4.94 -12.00 -9.02
C GLY A 85 -5.92 -12.86 -8.22
N THR A 86 -6.31 -12.36 -7.06
CA THR A 86 -7.23 -13.02 -6.13
C THR A 86 -8.63 -12.43 -6.21
N SER A 87 -9.64 -13.31 -6.30
CA SER A 87 -11.05 -12.95 -6.11
C SER A 87 -11.40 -12.98 -4.63
N ALA A 88 -11.87 -11.85 -4.07
CA ALA A 88 -12.27 -11.76 -2.67
C ALA A 88 -13.43 -12.72 -2.33
N ASP A 89 -14.42 -12.87 -3.22
CA ASP A 89 -15.53 -13.80 -3.05
C ASP A 89 -15.06 -15.26 -3.03
N ALA A 90 -14.17 -15.64 -3.94
CA ALA A 90 -13.60 -17.00 -3.98
C ALA A 90 -12.74 -17.28 -2.75
N PHE A 91 -11.87 -16.34 -2.36
CA PHE A 91 -11.04 -16.47 -1.17
C PHE A 91 -11.90 -16.64 0.10
N GLY A 92 -12.95 -15.83 0.25
CA GLY A 92 -13.86 -15.93 1.39
C GLY A 92 -14.58 -17.28 1.48
N LYS A 93 -14.89 -17.90 0.34
CA LYS A 93 -15.48 -19.27 0.29
C LYS A 93 -14.47 -20.32 0.76
N VAL A 94 -13.24 -20.27 0.25
CA VAL A 94 -12.16 -21.21 0.63
C VAL A 94 -11.81 -21.03 2.10
N PHE A 95 -11.72 -19.79 2.60
CA PHE A 95 -11.46 -19.51 4.00
C PHE A 95 -12.54 -20.12 4.91
N ARG A 96 -13.83 -19.92 4.60
CA ARG A 96 -14.93 -20.53 5.38
C ARG A 96 -14.90 -22.04 5.34
N ALA A 97 -14.58 -22.65 4.20
CA ALA A 97 -14.44 -24.09 4.09
C ALA A 97 -13.30 -24.63 4.99
N ALA A 98 -12.12 -23.98 4.95
CA ALA A 98 -11.00 -24.32 5.83
C ALA A 98 -11.32 -24.15 7.32
N MET A 99 -12.10 -23.12 7.68
CA MET A 99 -12.56 -22.90 9.05
C MET A 99 -13.56 -23.98 9.53
N ALA A 100 -14.34 -24.55 8.63
CA ALA A 100 -15.34 -25.59 8.93
C ALA A 100 -14.75 -27.01 8.95
N ASP A 101 -13.62 -27.25 8.31
CA ASP A 101 -13.00 -28.57 8.18
C ASP A 101 -12.33 -28.99 9.50
N PRO A 102 -12.77 -30.10 10.16
CA PRO A 102 -12.17 -30.54 11.42
C PRO A 102 -10.72 -31.04 11.29
N GLU A 103 -10.29 -31.46 10.11
CA GLU A 103 -8.91 -31.91 9.87
C GLU A 103 -7.91 -30.74 9.80
N ILE A 104 -8.39 -29.53 9.60
CA ILE A 104 -7.57 -28.32 9.57
C ILE A 104 -7.48 -27.73 10.98
N ALA A 105 -6.29 -27.75 11.56
CA ALA A 105 -6.02 -27.23 12.90
C ALA A 105 -5.67 -25.72 12.89
N ALA A 106 -5.07 -25.20 11.81
CA ALA A 106 -4.67 -23.79 11.69
C ALA A 106 -4.72 -23.33 10.23
N ILE A 107 -4.75 -22.00 10.02
CA ILE A 107 -4.75 -21.39 8.70
C ILE A 107 -3.53 -20.47 8.57
N ALA A 108 -2.79 -20.62 7.48
CA ALA A 108 -1.78 -19.67 7.03
C ALA A 108 -2.27 -18.97 5.76
N ILE A 109 -2.37 -17.64 5.79
CA ILE A 109 -2.63 -16.83 4.60
C ILE A 109 -1.26 -16.45 4.05
N ASP A 110 -0.90 -17.01 2.91
CA ASP A 110 0.35 -16.71 2.21
C ASP A 110 0.12 -15.50 1.30
N VAL A 111 0.78 -14.37 1.59
CA VAL A 111 0.48 -13.09 0.96
C VAL A 111 1.64 -12.64 0.07
N ASP A 112 1.32 -12.43 -1.21
CA ASP A 112 2.18 -11.73 -2.17
C ASP A 112 1.30 -10.84 -3.08
N SER A 113 0.92 -9.68 -2.54
CA SER A 113 -0.09 -8.84 -3.17
C SER A 113 0.19 -7.33 -2.97
N PRO A 114 0.10 -6.54 -4.04
CA PRO A 114 0.18 -5.07 -3.99
C PRO A 114 -1.10 -4.39 -3.48
N GLY A 115 -2.15 -5.17 -3.16
CA GLY A 115 -3.47 -4.69 -2.84
C GLY A 115 -4.47 -4.86 -3.98
N GLY A 116 -5.46 -3.96 -4.07
CA GLY A 116 -6.50 -4.07 -5.10
C GLY A 116 -7.66 -3.11 -4.93
N SER A 117 -8.85 -3.54 -5.35
CA SER A 117 -10.09 -2.79 -5.19
C SER A 117 -10.47 -2.62 -3.72
N VAL A 118 -11.09 -1.50 -3.37
CA VAL A 118 -11.69 -1.31 -2.03
C VAL A 118 -13.00 -2.10 -1.86
N PHE A 119 -13.67 -2.44 -2.96
CA PHE A 119 -14.95 -3.16 -2.92
C PHE A 119 -14.77 -4.60 -2.47
N GLY A 120 -15.62 -5.04 -1.53
CA GLY A 120 -15.59 -6.38 -0.96
C GLY A 120 -14.52 -6.58 0.13
N MET A 121 -13.73 -5.55 0.44
CA MET A 121 -12.66 -5.67 1.44
C MET A 121 -13.20 -5.69 2.87
N GLU A 122 -14.18 -4.86 3.21
CA GLU A 122 -14.80 -4.87 4.55
C GLU A 122 -15.47 -6.22 4.83
N GLU A 123 -16.17 -6.78 3.84
CA GLU A 123 -16.85 -8.07 3.96
C GLU A 123 -15.83 -9.19 4.15
N LEU A 124 -14.76 -9.24 3.35
CA LEU A 124 -13.73 -10.27 3.47
C LEU A 124 -12.92 -10.10 4.78
N ALA A 125 -12.60 -8.87 5.16
CA ALA A 125 -11.96 -8.57 6.44
C ALA A 125 -12.82 -9.09 7.62
N SER A 126 -14.14 -8.87 7.58
CA SER A 126 -15.06 -9.39 8.57
C SER A 126 -15.09 -10.92 8.61
N ILE A 127 -15.05 -11.59 7.44
CA ILE A 127 -14.98 -13.05 7.35
C ILE A 127 -13.71 -13.58 8.01
N ILE A 128 -12.54 -13.03 7.69
CA ILE A 128 -11.26 -13.47 8.28
C ILE A 128 -11.28 -13.23 9.79
N ARG A 129 -11.71 -12.05 10.22
CA ARG A 129 -11.80 -11.70 11.63
C ARG A 129 -12.72 -12.64 12.43
N SER A 130 -13.82 -13.09 11.84
CA SER A 130 -14.77 -14.03 12.49
C SER A 130 -14.16 -15.41 12.77
N GLY A 131 -13.03 -15.73 12.15
CA GLY A 131 -12.27 -16.95 12.38
C GLY A 131 -11.39 -16.91 13.64
N ARG A 132 -11.05 -15.71 14.14
CA ARG A 132 -10.18 -15.55 15.33
C ARG A 132 -10.76 -16.26 16.56
N GLY A 133 -9.88 -16.88 17.31
CA GLY A 133 -10.27 -17.62 18.51
C GLY A 133 -10.93 -18.99 18.25
N ARG A 134 -11.18 -19.35 16.99
CA ARG A 134 -11.71 -20.65 16.61
C ARG A 134 -10.60 -21.59 16.09
N LYS A 135 -9.74 -21.09 15.21
CA LYS A 135 -8.49 -21.71 14.76
C LYS A 135 -7.41 -20.65 14.72
N PRO A 136 -6.14 -20.95 14.98
CA PRO A 136 -5.04 -20.01 14.77
C PRO A 136 -4.96 -19.58 13.29
N ILE A 137 -4.90 -18.27 13.06
CA ILE A 137 -4.79 -17.69 11.73
C ILE A 137 -3.52 -16.85 11.71
N ALA A 138 -2.58 -17.18 10.83
CA ALA A 138 -1.40 -16.37 10.57
C ALA A 138 -1.41 -15.84 9.13
N ALA A 139 -1.11 -14.56 8.94
CA ALA A 139 -0.81 -14.01 7.62
C ALA A 139 0.70 -13.84 7.47
N VAL A 140 1.25 -14.26 6.35
CA VAL A 140 2.70 -14.19 6.06
C VAL A 140 2.92 -13.31 4.85
N ALA A 141 3.60 -12.18 5.04
CA ALA A 141 4.13 -11.40 3.93
C ALA A 141 5.31 -12.13 3.33
N ASN A 142 5.09 -12.90 2.27
CA ASN A 142 6.16 -13.68 1.65
C ASN A 142 7.10 -12.76 0.84
N THR A 143 6.52 -11.92 -0.03
CA THR A 143 7.24 -10.88 -0.78
C THR A 143 6.65 -9.50 -0.49
N MET A 144 5.32 -9.36 -0.61
CA MET A 144 4.62 -8.10 -0.48
C MET A 144 3.25 -8.30 0.18
N MET A 145 2.94 -7.43 1.14
CA MET A 145 1.65 -7.37 1.80
C MET A 145 1.23 -5.90 1.90
N ALA A 146 0.71 -5.37 0.79
CA ALA A 146 0.45 -3.93 0.67
C ALA A 146 -1.04 -3.60 0.54
N SER A 147 -1.44 -2.48 1.11
CA SER A 147 -2.74 -1.84 0.89
C SER A 147 -3.92 -2.78 1.19
N ALA A 148 -4.83 -3.12 0.27
CA ALA A 148 -5.93 -4.05 0.52
C ALA A 148 -5.47 -5.42 1.05
N ALA A 149 -4.28 -5.90 0.66
CA ALA A 149 -3.71 -7.13 1.20
C ALA A 149 -3.38 -7.00 2.70
N TYR A 150 -2.83 -5.85 3.12
CA TYR A 150 -2.61 -5.57 4.53
C TYR A 150 -3.93 -5.38 5.30
N TRP A 151 -4.94 -4.74 4.67
CA TRP A 151 -6.29 -4.64 5.26
C TRP A 151 -6.82 -6.00 5.68
N LEU A 152 -6.74 -6.98 4.77
CA LEU A 152 -7.20 -8.35 5.02
C LEU A 152 -6.31 -9.09 6.01
N ALA A 153 -4.99 -9.03 5.82
CA ALA A 153 -4.01 -9.69 6.68
C ALA A 153 -4.05 -9.19 8.13
N SER A 154 -4.37 -7.90 8.33
CA SER A 154 -4.52 -7.30 9.67
C SER A 154 -5.65 -7.94 10.49
N GLN A 155 -6.52 -8.72 9.88
CA GLN A 155 -7.58 -9.46 10.55
C GLN A 155 -7.14 -10.84 11.05
N ALA A 156 -5.96 -11.34 10.70
CA ALA A 156 -5.39 -12.56 11.24
C ALA A 156 -4.97 -12.41 12.71
N ASP A 157 -4.80 -13.52 13.45
CA ASP A 157 -4.32 -13.48 14.83
C ASP A 157 -2.88 -12.98 14.92
N GLN A 158 -2.04 -13.34 13.93
CA GLN A 158 -0.65 -12.91 13.84
C GLN A 158 -0.26 -12.61 12.40
N ILE A 159 0.65 -11.64 12.23
CA ILE A 159 1.23 -11.24 10.95
C ILE A 159 2.74 -11.43 11.01
N ILE A 160 3.27 -12.17 10.07
CA ILE A 160 4.70 -12.47 9.93
C ILE A 160 5.22 -11.83 8.65
N ALA A 161 6.35 -11.18 8.72
CA ALA A 161 7.05 -10.64 7.55
C ALA A 161 8.28 -11.49 7.21
N SER A 162 8.41 -11.95 5.97
CA SER A 162 9.67 -12.52 5.51
C SER A 162 10.76 -11.45 5.53
N PRO A 163 12.04 -11.79 5.78
CA PRO A 163 13.10 -10.78 6.01
C PRO A 163 13.23 -9.73 4.90
N SER A 164 12.98 -10.10 3.65
CA SER A 164 13.05 -9.22 2.47
C SER A 164 11.70 -8.66 2.02
N SER A 165 10.62 -8.94 2.76
CA SER A 165 9.28 -8.53 2.37
C SER A 165 9.00 -7.05 2.61
N GLN A 166 7.98 -6.55 1.94
CA GLN A 166 7.46 -5.21 2.03
C GLN A 166 6.02 -5.22 2.55
N VAL A 167 5.72 -4.35 3.54
CA VAL A 167 4.42 -4.33 4.23
C VAL A 167 3.93 -2.89 4.38
N GLY A 168 2.61 -2.66 4.32
CA GLY A 168 2.04 -1.34 4.61
C GLY A 168 1.15 -0.79 3.51
N SER A 169 1.42 0.43 3.06
CA SER A 169 0.59 1.14 2.08
C SER A 169 -0.87 1.27 2.54
N ILE A 170 -1.08 1.67 3.83
CA ILE A 170 -2.41 1.87 4.40
C ILE A 170 -2.97 3.19 3.86
N GLY A 171 -3.69 3.11 2.74
CA GLY A 171 -4.22 4.27 2.05
C GLY A 171 -5.19 3.89 0.93
N VAL A 172 -5.91 4.89 0.41
CA VAL A 172 -6.87 4.74 -0.70
C VAL A 172 -6.62 5.84 -1.72
N ILE A 173 -6.68 5.49 -3.00
CA ILE A 173 -6.46 6.40 -4.13
C ILE A 173 -7.69 6.42 -5.01
N GLY A 174 -8.15 7.61 -5.39
CA GLY A 174 -9.07 7.86 -6.49
C GLY A 174 -8.32 8.49 -7.66
N VAL A 175 -8.60 8.06 -8.88
CA VAL A 175 -7.99 8.61 -10.10
C VAL A 175 -9.06 9.19 -10.99
N HIS A 176 -8.84 10.37 -11.52
CA HIS A 176 -9.61 10.95 -12.61
C HIS A 176 -8.67 11.28 -13.76
N GLN A 177 -9.01 10.85 -14.96
CA GLN A 177 -8.28 11.16 -16.18
C GLN A 177 -9.13 12.09 -17.05
N ASP A 178 -8.57 13.24 -17.45
CA ASP A 178 -9.20 14.19 -18.36
C ASP A 178 -8.61 14.00 -19.76
N ILE A 179 -9.43 13.50 -20.68
CA ILE A 179 -9.06 13.28 -22.10
C ILE A 179 -9.58 14.36 -23.04
N SER A 180 -10.25 15.40 -22.52
CA SER A 180 -10.92 16.42 -23.34
C SER A 180 -9.99 17.12 -24.34
N GLN A 181 -8.73 17.38 -23.93
CA GLN A 181 -7.75 18.00 -24.84
C GLN A 181 -7.22 17.04 -25.92
N ALA A 182 -7.16 15.75 -25.63
CA ALA A 182 -6.79 14.74 -26.63
C ALA A 182 -7.91 14.61 -27.67
N GLU A 183 -9.17 14.53 -27.24
CA GLU A 183 -10.34 14.52 -28.13
C GLU A 183 -10.39 15.76 -29.03
N ALA A 184 -10.17 16.94 -28.46
CA ALA A 184 -10.15 18.19 -29.22
C ALA A 184 -9.08 18.20 -30.33
N LYS A 185 -7.89 17.63 -30.09
CA LYS A 185 -6.83 17.49 -31.11
C LYS A 185 -7.24 16.55 -32.25
N GLU A 186 -8.07 15.56 -31.97
CA GLU A 186 -8.62 14.62 -32.94
C GLU A 186 -9.90 15.13 -33.63
N GLY A 187 -10.34 16.36 -33.30
CA GLY A 187 -11.57 16.95 -33.82
C GLY A 187 -12.84 16.34 -33.26
N ILE A 188 -12.77 15.65 -32.14
CA ILE A 188 -13.89 15.02 -31.43
C ILE A 188 -14.45 16.00 -30.39
N THR A 189 -15.74 16.17 -30.36
CA THR A 189 -16.46 16.89 -29.29
C THR A 189 -17.49 15.96 -28.67
N THR A 190 -17.30 15.62 -27.40
CA THR A 190 -18.22 14.78 -26.64
C THR A 190 -19.15 15.64 -25.83
N THR A 191 -20.47 15.51 -26.04
CA THR A 191 -21.50 16.19 -25.26
C THR A 191 -22.28 15.18 -24.42
N LEU A 192 -22.28 15.38 -23.09
CA LEU A 192 -23.08 14.57 -22.17
C LEU A 192 -24.43 15.23 -21.93
N VAL A 193 -25.51 14.52 -22.21
CA VAL A 193 -26.86 14.91 -21.85
C VAL A 193 -27.31 14.03 -20.70
N THR A 194 -27.51 14.62 -19.52
CA THR A 194 -27.79 13.87 -18.29
C THR A 194 -29.07 14.34 -17.62
N ALA A 195 -29.71 13.43 -16.89
CA ALA A 195 -30.75 13.74 -15.94
C ALA A 195 -30.27 13.35 -14.53
N GLY A 196 -30.44 14.27 -13.58
CA GLY A 196 -29.87 14.23 -12.23
C GLY A 196 -28.66 15.17 -12.10
N LYS A 197 -28.71 16.04 -11.07
CA LYS A 197 -27.78 17.18 -10.89
C LYS A 197 -26.29 16.80 -11.01
N PHE A 198 -25.89 15.64 -10.50
CA PHE A 198 -24.50 15.20 -10.41
C PHE A 198 -24.19 13.99 -11.30
N LYS A 199 -25.12 13.60 -12.21
CA LYS A 199 -24.97 12.37 -13.00
C LYS A 199 -23.81 12.41 -13.99
N GLY A 200 -23.39 13.61 -14.40
CA GLY A 200 -22.26 13.81 -15.30
C GLY A 200 -20.94 14.14 -14.59
N ASP A 201 -20.94 14.26 -13.27
CA ASP A 201 -19.74 14.65 -12.51
C ASP A 201 -18.64 13.59 -12.63
N GLY A 202 -17.39 14.04 -12.76
CA GLY A 202 -16.24 13.16 -12.84
C GLY A 202 -16.12 12.38 -14.15
N ASN A 203 -16.82 12.79 -15.22
CA ASN A 203 -16.61 12.21 -16.55
C ASN A 203 -15.26 12.61 -17.15
N GLU A 204 -14.72 11.79 -18.03
CA GLU A 204 -13.40 11.94 -18.64
C GLU A 204 -13.30 13.00 -19.75
N HIS A 205 -14.45 13.50 -20.26
CA HIS A 205 -14.52 14.41 -21.40
C HIS A 205 -14.44 15.88 -21.03
N GLN A 206 -14.18 16.17 -19.76
CA GLN A 206 -14.00 17.55 -19.26
C GLN A 206 -13.11 17.56 -18.00
N PRO A 207 -12.46 18.69 -17.70
CA PRO A 207 -11.70 18.85 -16.47
C PRO A 207 -12.53 18.56 -15.23
N LEU A 208 -11.90 17.97 -14.21
CA LEU A 208 -12.55 17.65 -12.95
C LEU A 208 -13.00 18.92 -12.24
N SER A 209 -14.31 19.10 -12.08
CA SER A 209 -14.87 20.22 -11.34
C SER A 209 -14.57 20.13 -9.84
N ASP A 210 -14.60 21.27 -9.12
CA ASP A 210 -14.40 21.27 -7.66
C ASP A 210 -15.46 20.43 -6.93
N THR A 211 -16.69 20.43 -7.40
CA THR A 211 -17.78 19.60 -6.85
C THR A 211 -17.51 18.12 -7.05
N ALA A 212 -17.09 17.72 -8.25
CA ALA A 212 -16.74 16.34 -8.53
C ALA A 212 -15.50 15.90 -7.72
N ARG A 213 -14.49 16.76 -7.62
CA ARG A 213 -13.30 16.53 -6.78
C ARG A 213 -13.70 16.32 -5.32
N ALA A 214 -14.55 17.17 -4.76
CA ALA A 214 -15.01 17.03 -3.38
C ALA A 214 -15.78 15.72 -3.16
N THR A 215 -16.61 15.32 -4.11
CA THR A 215 -17.34 14.04 -4.04
C THR A 215 -16.39 12.85 -4.08
N MET A 216 -15.39 12.86 -4.97
CA MET A 216 -14.36 11.82 -5.04
C MET A 216 -13.55 11.76 -3.75
N GLN A 217 -13.16 12.92 -3.18
CA GLN A 217 -12.42 12.97 -1.91
C GLN A 217 -13.24 12.37 -0.77
N GLN A 218 -14.53 12.70 -0.64
CA GLN A 218 -15.41 12.10 0.36
C GLN A 218 -15.48 10.58 0.24
N MET A 219 -15.53 10.06 -0.99
CA MET A 219 -15.54 8.61 -1.24
C MET A 219 -14.21 7.97 -0.80
N VAL A 220 -13.08 8.55 -1.17
CA VAL A 220 -11.73 8.10 -0.75
C VAL A 220 -11.60 8.14 0.77
N ASP A 221 -12.02 9.22 1.42
CA ASP A 221 -11.97 9.39 2.87
C ASP A 221 -12.84 8.35 3.58
N SER A 222 -14.02 8.03 3.03
CA SER A 222 -14.91 7.00 3.58
C SER A 222 -14.26 5.61 3.59
N TYR A 223 -13.64 5.21 2.47
CA TYR A 223 -12.92 3.93 2.40
C TYR A 223 -11.65 3.92 3.23
N TYR A 224 -10.94 5.04 3.32
CA TYR A 224 -9.78 5.16 4.21
C TYR A 224 -10.17 5.04 5.67
N ALA A 225 -11.30 5.64 6.07
CA ALA A 225 -11.84 5.51 7.41
C ALA A 225 -12.22 4.04 7.74
N ALA A 226 -12.82 3.32 6.78
CA ALA A 226 -13.12 1.91 6.92
C ALA A 226 -11.85 1.07 7.06
N PHE A 227 -10.85 1.30 6.20
CA PHE A 227 -9.56 0.62 6.25
C PHE A 227 -8.87 0.83 7.61
N THR A 228 -8.67 2.08 8.04
CA THR A 228 -8.01 2.40 9.32
C THR A 228 -8.77 1.86 10.53
N ARG A 229 -10.11 1.84 10.50
CA ARG A 229 -10.95 1.23 11.53
C ARG A 229 -10.70 -0.28 11.63
N ASP A 230 -10.66 -0.99 10.51
CA ASP A 230 -10.49 -2.43 10.50
C ASP A 230 -9.07 -2.83 10.90
N VAL A 231 -8.04 -2.10 10.44
CA VAL A 231 -6.66 -2.28 10.92
C VAL A 231 -6.56 -2.02 12.42
N SER A 232 -7.14 -0.94 12.92
CA SER A 232 -7.21 -0.61 14.34
C SER A 232 -7.78 -1.78 15.16
N ARG A 233 -8.88 -2.35 14.70
CA ARG A 233 -9.51 -3.52 15.36
C ARG A 233 -8.63 -4.77 15.25
N GLY A 234 -8.04 -5.01 14.08
CA GLY A 234 -7.20 -6.17 13.82
C GLY A 234 -5.91 -6.16 14.64
N ARG A 235 -5.26 -5.00 14.74
CA ARG A 235 -4.00 -4.80 15.47
C ARG A 235 -4.19 -4.41 16.95
N ALA A 236 -5.43 -4.22 17.41
CA ALA A 236 -5.76 -3.78 18.77
C ALA A 236 -5.08 -2.44 19.17
N VAL A 237 -5.02 -1.49 18.23
CA VAL A 237 -4.45 -0.14 18.41
C VAL A 237 -5.50 0.92 18.11
N SER A 238 -5.24 2.19 18.46
CA SER A 238 -6.14 3.28 18.09
C SER A 238 -6.10 3.57 16.57
N GLN A 239 -7.20 4.11 16.03
CA GLN A 239 -7.18 4.58 14.63
C GLN A 239 -6.17 5.70 14.39
N GLN A 240 -5.92 6.55 15.40
CA GLN A 240 -4.90 7.59 15.35
C GLN A 240 -3.51 6.97 15.15
N GLN A 241 -3.18 5.93 15.91
CA GLN A 241 -1.92 5.22 15.76
C GLN A 241 -1.78 4.57 14.38
N VAL A 242 -2.88 4.05 13.80
CA VAL A 242 -2.85 3.53 12.42
C VAL A 242 -2.52 4.64 11.43
N ARG A 243 -3.12 5.81 11.58
CA ARG A 243 -2.94 6.94 10.65
C ARG A 243 -1.54 7.55 10.71
N ASP A 244 -1.02 7.77 11.93
CA ASP A 244 0.18 8.57 12.15
C ASP A 244 1.41 7.71 12.46
N GLY A 245 1.24 6.43 12.87
CA GLY A 245 2.32 5.57 13.32
C GLY A 245 2.60 4.33 12.46
N MET A 246 1.73 4.02 11.49
CA MET A 246 1.86 2.83 10.65
C MET A 246 2.22 3.15 9.20
N GLY A 247 3.17 4.07 9.00
CA GLY A 247 3.77 4.37 7.69
C GLY A 247 3.04 5.41 6.84
N GLU A 248 1.87 5.94 7.25
CA GLU A 248 1.15 7.04 6.57
C GLU A 248 0.96 6.81 5.06
N GLY A 249 0.58 5.60 4.68
CA GLY A 249 0.44 5.20 3.27
C GLY A 249 1.72 4.72 2.60
N ARG A 250 2.87 4.76 3.26
CA ARG A 250 4.14 4.24 2.73
C ARG A 250 4.21 2.72 2.84
N ILE A 251 5.11 2.14 2.03
CA ILE A 251 5.53 0.76 2.16
C ILE A 251 6.78 0.71 3.05
N LEU A 252 6.83 -0.24 3.97
CA LEU A 252 7.90 -0.43 4.93
C LEU A 252 8.59 -1.77 4.68
N ASN A 253 9.90 -1.86 4.93
CA ASN A 253 10.57 -3.15 4.99
C ASN A 253 10.17 -3.94 6.25
N ALA A 254 10.55 -5.21 6.34
CA ALA A 254 10.13 -6.10 7.43
C ALA A 254 10.50 -5.56 8.82
N GLN A 255 11.70 -4.98 8.99
CA GLN A 255 12.17 -4.43 10.26
C GLN A 255 11.43 -3.14 10.66
N GLU A 256 11.19 -2.26 9.70
CA GLU A 256 10.39 -1.05 9.90
C GLU A 256 8.94 -1.39 10.24
N ALA A 257 8.36 -2.38 9.54
CA ALA A 257 7.01 -2.87 9.79
C ALA A 257 6.86 -3.47 11.18
N LEU A 258 7.87 -4.20 11.67
CA LEU A 258 7.90 -4.73 13.04
C LEU A 258 7.96 -3.59 14.06
N ARG A 259 8.84 -2.60 13.89
CA ARG A 259 8.94 -1.45 14.80
C ARG A 259 7.67 -0.60 14.82
N ALA A 260 7.02 -0.44 13.67
CA ALA A 260 5.77 0.31 13.57
C ALA A 260 4.53 -0.49 14.00
N GLY A 261 4.69 -1.75 14.42
CA GLY A 261 3.59 -2.61 14.89
C GLY A 261 2.67 -3.13 13.78
N LEU A 262 3.12 -3.08 12.52
CA LEU A 262 2.36 -3.66 11.40
C LEU A 262 2.42 -5.19 11.43
N VAL A 263 3.52 -5.77 11.90
CA VAL A 263 3.72 -7.21 11.98
C VAL A 263 4.12 -7.63 13.39
N ASP A 264 3.95 -8.91 13.71
CA ASP A 264 4.19 -9.48 15.04
C ASP A 264 5.55 -10.20 15.12
N GLY A 265 6.18 -10.42 13.96
CA GLY A 265 7.47 -11.07 13.89
C GLY A 265 8.03 -11.14 12.47
N ILE A 266 9.32 -11.49 12.40
CA ILE A 266 10.04 -11.74 11.14
C ILE A 266 10.33 -13.23 11.05
N GLY A 267 9.98 -13.84 9.91
CA GLY A 267 10.18 -15.25 9.66
C GLY A 267 9.65 -15.67 8.31
N THR A 268 10.06 -16.83 7.83
CA THR A 268 9.62 -17.38 6.55
C THR A 268 8.26 -18.06 6.66
N LEU A 269 7.61 -18.28 5.51
CA LEU A 269 6.39 -19.10 5.44
C LEU A 269 6.63 -20.50 6.00
N GLU A 270 7.74 -21.15 5.65
CA GLU A 270 8.09 -22.49 6.13
C GLU A 270 8.22 -22.54 7.66
N GLN A 271 8.93 -21.59 8.26
CA GLN A 271 9.04 -21.47 9.71
C GLN A 271 7.68 -21.28 10.38
N THR A 272 6.82 -20.45 9.78
CA THR A 272 5.46 -20.19 10.27
C THR A 272 4.61 -21.46 10.21
N LEU A 273 4.63 -22.18 9.10
CA LEU A 273 3.91 -23.45 8.93
C LEU A 273 4.36 -24.51 9.93
N GLY A 274 5.69 -24.66 10.13
CA GLY A 274 6.24 -25.61 11.12
C GLY A 274 5.78 -25.27 12.56
N ARG A 275 5.67 -23.99 12.91
CA ARG A 275 5.18 -23.55 14.23
C ARG A 275 3.68 -23.81 14.40
N LEU A 276 2.87 -23.44 13.40
CA LEU A 276 1.42 -23.69 13.42
C LEU A 276 1.10 -25.19 13.50
N ALA A 277 1.81 -26.02 12.75
CA ALA A 277 1.65 -27.47 12.78
C ALA A 277 2.03 -28.06 14.15
N ALA A 278 2.96 -27.44 14.88
CA ALA A 278 3.34 -27.82 16.23
C ALA A 278 2.42 -27.21 17.32
N GLY A 279 1.32 -26.55 16.96
CA GLY A 279 0.41 -25.87 17.89
C GLY A 279 1.03 -24.67 18.63
N LYS A 280 2.10 -24.09 18.07
CA LYS A 280 2.79 -22.92 18.65
C LYS A 280 2.32 -21.63 18.00
N PRO A 281 2.45 -20.44 18.66
CA PRO A 281 2.21 -19.17 18.02
C PRO A 281 3.05 -19.01 16.73
N ALA A 282 2.48 -18.41 15.69
CA ALA A 282 3.15 -18.23 14.40
C ALA A 282 4.40 -17.33 14.53
N ALA A 283 4.29 -16.22 15.28
CA ALA A 283 5.44 -15.39 15.60
C ALA A 283 6.34 -16.08 16.63
N LEU A 284 7.64 -16.09 16.39
CA LEU A 284 8.59 -16.07 17.48
C LEU A 284 8.22 -14.80 18.27
N LYS A 285 7.93 -14.93 19.60
CA LYS A 285 8.12 -13.74 20.43
C LYS A 285 9.51 -13.26 20.05
N ALA A 286 9.62 -12.12 19.40
CA ALA A 286 10.89 -11.45 19.38
C ALA A 286 11.32 -11.52 20.84
N GLU A 287 12.43 -12.25 21.17
CA GLU A 287 13.14 -11.85 22.35
C GLU A 287 13.29 -10.38 22.12
N ALA A 288 12.47 -9.65 22.82
CA ALA A 288 12.60 -8.23 22.90
C ALA A 288 13.94 -8.00 23.63
N GLU A 289 14.98 -7.97 22.83
CA GLU A 289 15.69 -6.70 22.88
C GLU A 289 14.60 -5.72 22.48
N ALA A 290 13.88 -5.25 23.51
CA ALA A 290 13.18 -3.99 23.45
C ALA A 290 14.21 -3.11 22.77
N PRO A 291 13.94 -2.52 21.56
CA PRO A 291 14.76 -1.43 21.15
C PRO A 291 14.69 -0.55 22.39
N THR A 292 15.79 -0.45 23.11
CA THR A 292 16.01 0.69 23.94
C THR A 292 15.56 1.79 23.01
N PHE A 293 14.52 2.48 23.36
CA PHE A 293 14.11 3.73 22.74
C PHE A 293 15.34 4.62 23.01
N GLU A 294 16.37 4.40 22.20
CA GLU A 294 17.49 5.31 22.15
C GLU A 294 16.83 6.61 21.73
N ALA A 295 17.10 7.64 22.50
CA ALA A 295 16.49 8.94 22.32
C ALA A 295 16.34 9.25 20.83
N PRO A 296 15.18 9.74 20.37
CA PRO A 296 14.96 9.97 18.94
C PRO A 296 16.13 10.78 18.39
N MET A 297 16.64 10.38 17.21
CA MET A 297 17.72 11.09 16.54
C MET A 297 17.45 12.60 16.59
N PRO A 298 18.47 13.43 16.85
CA PRO A 298 18.27 14.87 16.99
C PRO A 298 17.49 15.45 15.81
N MET A 299 16.41 16.16 16.08
CA MET A 299 15.63 16.90 15.09
C MET A 299 15.96 18.39 15.18
N PRO A 300 15.93 19.13 14.07
CA PRO A 300 16.12 20.57 14.11
C PRO A 300 15.07 21.27 14.97
N HIS A 301 15.50 22.21 15.79
CA HIS A 301 14.60 23.06 16.54
C HIS A 301 14.02 24.18 15.65
N LYS A 302 12.86 24.71 16.04
CA LYS A 302 12.26 25.85 15.34
C LYS A 302 13.23 27.04 15.35
N ASN A 303 13.55 27.57 14.16
CA ASN A 303 14.51 28.65 13.93
C ASN A 303 15.99 28.31 14.14
N GLU A 304 16.37 27.04 14.32
CA GLU A 304 17.77 26.62 14.32
C GLU A 304 18.36 26.75 12.91
N GLN A 305 19.64 27.11 12.79
CA GLN A 305 20.31 27.16 11.49
C GLN A 305 21.02 25.84 11.19
N LYS A 306 21.19 25.51 9.89
CA LYS A 306 21.81 24.25 9.46
C LYS A 306 23.15 23.94 10.14
N PRO A 307 24.10 24.88 10.24
CA PRO A 307 25.37 24.61 10.92
C PRO A 307 25.22 24.22 12.39
N ASP A 308 24.35 24.96 13.13
CA ASP A 308 24.14 24.74 14.56
C ASP A 308 23.46 23.37 14.81
N PHE A 309 22.49 23.01 13.96
CA PHE A 309 21.88 21.69 14.03
C PHE A 309 22.88 20.58 13.72
N VAL A 310 23.65 20.70 12.65
CA VAL A 310 24.63 19.68 12.25
C VAL A 310 25.67 19.47 13.36
N ASP A 311 26.18 20.53 13.97
CA ASP A 311 27.15 20.44 15.06
C ASP A 311 26.57 19.77 16.31
N ARG A 312 25.34 20.10 16.69
CA ARG A 312 24.60 19.45 17.79
C ARG A 312 24.30 17.98 17.48
N CYS A 313 23.88 17.66 16.28
CA CYS A 313 23.61 16.30 15.82
C CYS A 313 24.88 15.46 15.79
N MET A 314 25.99 16.01 15.35
CA MET A 314 27.31 15.35 15.32
C MET A 314 27.85 15.04 16.73
N GLY A 315 27.51 15.86 17.73
CA GLY A 315 27.88 15.67 19.12
C GLY A 315 26.95 14.81 19.95
N ASP A 316 25.79 14.39 19.38
CA ASP A 316 24.78 13.61 20.08
C ASP A 316 25.25 12.18 20.37
N ASP A 317 24.98 11.68 21.59
CA ASP A 317 25.44 10.37 22.05
C ASP A 317 24.84 9.22 21.24
N VAL A 318 23.56 9.32 20.83
CA VAL A 318 22.91 8.33 19.98
C VAL A 318 23.57 8.29 18.62
N MET A 319 23.80 9.46 18.02
CA MET A 319 24.46 9.58 16.73
C MET A 319 25.91 9.07 16.77
N ASN A 320 26.64 9.31 17.86
CA ASN A 320 28.02 8.80 18.05
C ASN A 320 28.05 7.27 18.13
N LYS A 321 27.04 6.66 18.78
CA LYS A 321 26.93 5.21 18.94
C LYS A 321 26.49 4.51 17.66
N ASP A 322 25.42 5.02 17.01
CA ASP A 322 24.80 4.37 15.85
C ASP A 322 25.59 4.61 14.56
N TYR A 323 26.31 5.75 14.48
CA TYR A 323 27.13 6.15 13.34
C TYR A 323 28.55 6.48 13.81
N PRO A 324 29.38 5.49 14.15
CA PRO A 324 30.75 5.72 14.65
C PRO A 324 31.70 6.39 13.62
N ASP A 325 31.45 6.18 12.32
CA ASP A 325 32.17 6.87 11.25
C ASP A 325 31.70 8.32 11.13
N VAL A 326 32.66 9.25 11.25
CA VAL A 326 32.41 10.70 11.27
C VAL A 326 31.79 11.20 9.96
N SER A 327 32.22 10.66 8.82
CA SER A 327 31.73 11.08 7.50
C SER A 327 30.32 10.60 7.30
N GLN A 328 30.01 9.36 7.66
CA GLN A 328 28.68 8.79 7.61
C GLN A 328 27.73 9.53 8.55
N ARG A 329 28.13 9.81 9.79
CA ARG A 329 27.34 10.55 10.77
C ARG A 329 27.00 11.95 10.27
N ARG A 330 27.97 12.68 9.69
CA ARG A 330 27.74 14.00 9.09
C ARG A 330 26.71 13.93 7.97
N ALA A 331 26.81 12.96 7.06
CA ALA A 331 25.86 12.79 5.96
C ALA A 331 24.43 12.51 6.47
N VAL A 332 24.28 11.75 7.56
CA VAL A 332 22.98 11.50 8.19
C VAL A 332 22.41 12.78 8.81
N CYS A 333 23.20 13.55 9.54
CA CYS A 333 22.77 14.82 10.15
C CYS A 333 22.34 15.84 9.07
N GLU A 334 23.12 15.99 8.00
CA GLU A 334 22.80 16.87 6.88
C GLU A 334 21.50 16.44 6.17
N SER A 335 21.31 15.14 5.95
CA SER A 335 20.08 14.57 5.36
C SER A 335 18.85 14.76 6.25
N GLN A 336 19.00 14.74 7.58
CA GLN A 336 17.91 15.04 8.51
C GLN A 336 17.49 16.51 8.45
N TRP A 337 18.47 17.43 8.37
CA TRP A 337 18.17 18.83 8.16
C TRP A 337 17.36 19.07 6.89
N GLU A 338 17.80 18.51 5.76
CA GLU A 338 17.14 18.68 4.45
C GLU A 338 15.70 18.16 4.42
N ARG A 339 15.40 17.13 5.20
CA ARG A 339 14.06 16.56 5.34
C ARG A 339 13.16 17.28 6.34
N SER A 340 13.72 18.15 7.17
CA SER A 340 12.98 18.90 8.18
C SER A 340 12.19 20.08 7.57
N GLU A 341 11.15 20.54 8.26
CA GLU A 341 10.44 21.77 7.88
C GLU A 341 11.35 22.99 7.82
N ALA A 342 12.34 23.08 8.71
CA ALA A 342 13.32 24.16 8.73
C ALA A 342 14.23 24.14 7.49
N GLY A 343 14.67 22.96 7.06
CA GLY A 343 15.46 22.80 5.84
C GLY A 343 14.66 23.09 4.57
N GLN A 344 13.41 22.66 4.53
CA GLN A 344 12.52 22.92 3.39
C GLN A 344 12.17 24.43 3.28
N ALA A 345 11.92 25.10 4.39
CA ALA A 345 11.67 26.53 4.41
C ALA A 345 12.90 27.33 3.98
N GLY A 346 14.11 26.92 4.40
CA GLY A 346 15.37 27.51 3.96
C GLY A 346 15.62 27.37 2.46
N ALA A 347 15.40 26.18 1.91
CA ALA A 347 15.56 25.92 0.48
C ALA A 347 14.56 26.71 -0.37
N GLN A 348 13.31 26.88 0.08
CA GLN A 348 12.31 27.72 -0.60
C GLN A 348 12.70 29.18 -0.59
N ALA A 349 13.24 29.70 0.52
CA ALA A 349 13.69 31.09 0.63
C ALA A 349 14.89 31.36 -0.31
N GLU A 350 15.84 30.44 -0.44
CA GLU A 350 16.96 30.55 -1.38
C GLU A 350 16.51 30.55 -2.85
N VAL A 351 15.54 29.70 -3.21
CA VAL A 351 14.96 29.67 -4.56
C VAL A 351 14.23 30.97 -4.88
N GLU A 352 13.56 31.54 -3.91
CA GLU A 352 12.82 32.79 -4.09
C GLU A 352 13.77 34.00 -4.19
N GLU A 353 14.83 34.03 -3.42
CA GLU A 353 15.90 35.02 -3.52
C GLU A 353 16.64 34.90 -4.87
N PHE A 354 16.96 33.66 -5.33
CA PHE A 354 17.54 33.44 -6.65
C PHE A 354 16.64 33.93 -7.78
N ARG A 355 15.32 33.66 -7.70
CA ARG A 355 14.33 34.20 -8.66
C ARG A 355 14.30 35.72 -8.67
N ARG A 356 14.37 36.37 -7.49
CA ARG A 356 14.44 37.84 -7.40
C ARG A 356 15.69 38.39 -8.07
N ARG A 357 16.85 37.76 -7.86
CA ARG A 357 18.12 38.16 -8.50
C ARG A 357 18.06 38.00 -10.02
N LEU A 358 17.51 36.89 -10.53
CA LEU A 358 17.31 36.70 -11.99
C LEU A 358 16.36 37.76 -12.57
N ALA A 359 15.27 38.09 -11.90
CA ALA A 359 14.33 39.10 -12.34
C ALA A 359 14.92 40.52 -12.32
N ALA A 360 15.91 40.79 -11.44
CA ALA A 360 16.65 42.05 -11.39
C ALA A 360 17.67 42.19 -12.53
N HIS A 361 18.27 41.11 -13.00
CA HIS A 361 19.24 41.10 -14.12
C HIS A 361 18.60 41.02 -15.51
N GLY A 362 17.30 40.61 -15.60
CA GLY A 362 16.58 40.56 -16.87
C GLY A 362 15.92 41.88 -17.31
N LYS A 363 16.21 42.98 -16.66
CA LYS A 363 15.73 44.34 -16.96
C LYS A 363 16.86 45.31 -17.34
N ALA A 364 18.02 44.81 -17.79
CA ALA A 364 19.11 45.61 -18.34
C ALA A 364 19.25 45.37 -19.85
#